data_8ab5dc0b26f2c6b5d7c196a988a3b435
#
_entry.id   8ab5dc0b26f2c6b5d7c196a988a3b435
#
_cell.length_a   1.000
_cell.length_b   1.000
_cell.length_c   1.000
_cell.angle_alpha   90.00
_cell.angle_beta   90.00
_cell.angle_gamma   90.00
#
_symmetry.space_group_name_H-M   'P 1'
#
loop_
_entity.id
_entity.type
_entity.pdbx_description
1 polymer ?
#
loop_
_entity_poly.entity_id
_entity_poly.type
_entity_poly.pdbx_seq_one_letter_code
_entity_poly.pdbx_strand_id
1 'polypeptide(L)'
;MKMLIAADGPTLDSSVAKRFGHAPYYLYVDEDTKQVQVIENTNPNDETHTIISQMVQQGVDIFITGNIGPHAFELVKSLNRQVALARRMPAAAALERLQEAKLEILNAPTVKQSFHDHAHHSS
;
A
#
# COMPACT_ATOMS: atom_id res chain seq x y z
N MET A 1 -5.41 13.81 6.78
CA MET A 1 -4.42 12.80 6.35
C MET A 1 -4.90 12.12 5.08
N LYS A 2 -4.00 11.84 4.19
CA LYS A 2 -4.32 11.18 2.94
C LYS A 2 -3.66 9.81 2.90
N MET A 3 -4.41 8.81 2.47
CA MET A 3 -3.98 7.41 2.53
C MET A 3 -4.15 6.74 1.18
N LEU A 4 -3.28 5.78 0.88
CA LEU A 4 -3.45 4.92 -0.27
C LEU A 4 -3.56 3.49 0.21
N ILE A 5 -4.61 2.79 -0.21
CA ILE A 5 -4.84 1.41 0.21
C ILE A 5 -4.75 0.51 -1.00
N ALA A 6 -3.85 -0.47 -0.95
CA ALA A 6 -3.81 -1.52 -1.96
C ALA A 6 -4.99 -2.44 -1.73
N ALA A 7 -5.82 -2.65 -2.74
CA ALA A 7 -7.10 -3.34 -2.57
C ALA A 7 -7.36 -4.35 -3.68
N ASP A 8 -8.14 -5.36 -3.36
CA ASP A 8 -8.52 -6.40 -4.32
C ASP A 8 -9.69 -5.98 -5.21
N GLY A 9 -10.36 -4.90 -4.87
CA GLY A 9 -11.48 -4.39 -5.63
C GLY A 9 -11.61 -2.88 -5.51
N PRO A 10 -12.59 -2.29 -6.18
CA PRO A 10 -12.66 -0.84 -6.35
C PRO A 10 -13.42 -0.09 -5.26
N THR A 11 -13.79 -0.75 -4.15
CA THR A 11 -14.56 -0.10 -3.10
C THR A 11 -13.92 -0.30 -1.74
N LEU A 12 -14.36 0.48 -0.76
CA LEU A 12 -13.89 0.33 0.61
C LEU A 12 -14.33 -1.00 1.24
N ASP A 13 -15.31 -1.66 0.65
CA ASP A 13 -15.72 -3.00 1.10
C ASP A 13 -14.77 -4.08 0.58
N SER A 14 -13.91 -3.74 -0.36
CA SER A 14 -12.94 -4.67 -0.91
C SER A 14 -11.85 -4.97 0.11
N SER A 15 -11.32 -6.19 0.06
CA SER A 15 -10.24 -6.58 0.95
C SER A 15 -8.96 -5.82 0.62
N VAL A 16 -8.17 -5.54 1.65
CA VAL A 16 -6.81 -5.06 1.44
C VAL A 16 -6.04 -6.14 0.70
N ALA A 17 -5.29 -5.72 -0.33
CA ALA A 17 -4.56 -6.67 -1.16
C ALA A 17 -3.43 -7.32 -0.37
N LYS A 18 -3.17 -8.59 -0.68
CA LYS A 18 -2.11 -9.34 0.01
C LYS A 18 -0.73 -8.80 -0.29
N ARG A 19 -0.53 -8.21 -1.47
CA ARG A 19 0.78 -7.71 -1.90
C ARG A 19 0.60 -6.34 -2.54
N PHE A 20 1.42 -5.42 -2.12
CA PHE A 20 1.30 -4.05 -2.60
C PHE A 20 1.43 -3.94 -4.12
N GLY A 21 2.45 -4.54 -4.69
CA GLY A 21 2.75 -4.40 -6.12
C GLY A 21 1.81 -5.18 -7.03
N HIS A 22 1.05 -6.11 -6.49
CA HIS A 22 0.15 -6.95 -7.27
C HIS A 22 -1.32 -6.62 -7.03
N ALA A 23 -1.60 -5.52 -6.37
CA ALA A 23 -2.97 -5.10 -6.12
C ALA A 23 -3.63 -4.72 -7.44
N PRO A 24 -4.86 -5.20 -7.71
CA PRO A 24 -5.57 -4.76 -8.91
C PRO A 24 -6.06 -3.33 -8.82
N TYR A 25 -6.22 -2.80 -7.62
CA TYR A 25 -6.68 -1.44 -7.42
C TYR A 25 -5.93 -0.77 -6.28
N TYR A 26 -5.87 0.55 -6.33
CA TYR A 26 -5.42 1.37 -5.22
C TYR A 26 -6.51 2.37 -4.91
N LEU A 27 -6.83 2.52 -3.63
CA LEU A 27 -7.86 3.45 -3.19
C LEU A 27 -7.20 4.61 -2.50
N TYR A 28 -7.33 5.79 -3.09
CA TYR A 28 -6.83 7.02 -2.51
C TYR A 28 -7.93 7.61 -1.65
N VAL A 29 -7.65 7.82 -0.38
CA VAL A 29 -8.64 8.31 0.57
C VAL A 29 -8.13 9.60 1.19
N ASP A 30 -8.95 10.64 1.10
CA ASP A 30 -8.70 11.91 1.77
C ASP A 30 -9.60 11.98 2.98
N GLU A 31 -8.99 11.89 4.16
CA GLU A 31 -9.73 11.87 5.42
C GLU A 31 -10.49 13.15 5.66
N ASP A 32 -9.92 14.28 5.24
CA ASP A 32 -10.52 15.60 5.49
C ASP A 32 -11.76 15.85 4.66
N THR A 33 -11.73 15.45 3.40
CA THR A 33 -12.86 15.66 2.49
C THR A 33 -13.76 14.46 2.37
N LYS A 34 -13.33 13.31 2.91
CA LYS A 34 -14.05 12.04 2.81
C LYS A 34 -14.13 11.51 1.38
N GLN A 35 -13.28 12.00 0.51
CA GLN A 35 -13.27 11.56 -0.88
C GLN A 35 -12.47 10.29 -1.04
N VAL A 36 -12.96 9.42 -1.91
CA VAL A 36 -12.27 8.18 -2.28
C VAL A 36 -12.11 8.17 -3.80
N GLN A 37 -10.88 7.99 -4.24
CA GLN A 37 -10.56 7.89 -5.66
C GLN A 37 -10.05 6.50 -5.94
N VAL A 38 -10.55 5.89 -7.01
CA VAL A 38 -10.17 4.53 -7.38
C VAL A 38 -9.14 4.62 -8.50
N ILE A 39 -8.03 3.92 -8.32
CA ILE A 39 -6.97 3.85 -9.32
C ILE A 39 -6.82 2.39 -9.72
N GLU A 40 -7.13 2.09 -10.97
CA GLU A 40 -6.96 0.73 -11.46
C GLU A 40 -5.50 0.49 -11.80
N ASN A 41 -4.96 -0.64 -11.34
CA ASN A 41 -3.59 -1.00 -11.61
C ASN A 41 -3.52 -1.77 -12.95
N THR A 42 -3.20 -1.05 -14.01
CA THR A 42 -3.18 -1.63 -15.34
C THR A 42 -1.85 -2.29 -15.69
N ASN A 43 -0.82 -2.04 -14.87
CA ASN A 43 0.52 -2.62 -15.10
C ASN A 43 1.06 -3.20 -13.81
N PRO A 44 0.49 -4.31 -13.33
CA PRO A 44 0.83 -4.79 -11.99
C PRO A 44 2.28 -5.24 -11.83
N ASN A 45 3.01 -5.41 -12.92
CA ASN A 45 4.38 -5.91 -12.83
C ASN A 45 5.43 -4.82 -12.80
N ASP A 46 5.08 -3.58 -13.17
CA ASP A 46 6.11 -2.59 -13.48
C ASP A 46 6.01 -1.28 -12.75
N GLU A 47 4.86 -0.94 -12.19
CA GLU A 47 4.59 0.46 -11.92
C GLU A 47 4.53 0.83 -10.45
N THR A 48 5.11 0.00 -9.60
CA THR A 48 5.09 0.27 -8.16
C THR A 48 5.76 1.60 -7.84
N HIS A 49 6.90 1.89 -8.48
CA HIS A 49 7.59 3.16 -8.25
C HIS A 49 6.72 4.33 -8.68
N THR A 50 6.07 4.18 -9.82
CA THR A 50 5.25 5.25 -10.38
C THR A 50 4.08 5.57 -9.46
N ILE A 51 3.36 4.56 -9.00
CA ILE A 51 2.21 4.81 -8.14
C ILE A 51 2.63 5.43 -6.82
N ILE A 52 3.73 4.96 -6.22
CA ILE A 52 4.21 5.54 -4.97
C ILE A 52 4.57 6.99 -5.17
N SER A 53 5.36 7.29 -6.20
CA SER A 53 5.80 8.67 -6.44
C SER A 53 4.64 9.60 -6.73
N GLN A 54 3.69 9.15 -7.56
CA GLN A 54 2.52 9.96 -7.88
C GLN A 54 1.68 10.25 -6.64
N MET A 55 1.50 9.24 -5.79
CA MET A 55 0.67 9.42 -4.61
C MET A 55 1.32 10.32 -3.58
N VAL A 56 2.65 10.23 -3.44
CA VAL A 56 3.35 11.17 -2.56
C VAL A 56 3.20 12.60 -3.07
N GLN A 57 3.28 12.80 -4.38
CA GLN A 57 3.05 14.11 -4.95
C GLN A 57 1.63 14.62 -4.70
N GLN A 58 0.68 13.72 -4.56
CA GLN A 58 -0.71 14.07 -4.24
C GLN A 58 -0.93 14.24 -2.75
N GLY A 59 0.11 14.09 -1.95
CA GLY A 59 0.02 14.34 -0.51
C GLY A 59 -0.30 13.12 0.34
N VAL A 60 -0.15 11.91 -0.21
CA VAL A 60 -0.38 10.70 0.57
C VAL A 60 0.66 10.59 1.67
N ASP A 61 0.21 10.38 2.89
CA ASP A 61 1.05 10.28 4.07
C ASP A 61 1.38 8.85 4.43
N ILE A 62 0.46 7.92 4.17
CA ILE A 62 0.62 6.54 4.60
C ILE A 62 0.04 5.59 3.54
N PHE A 63 0.74 4.49 3.34
CA PHE A 63 0.35 3.43 2.40
C PHE A 63 -0.10 2.23 3.21
N ILE A 64 -1.31 1.76 2.97
CA ILE A 64 -1.89 0.62 3.70
C ILE A 64 -1.92 -0.58 2.77
N THR A 65 -1.34 -1.68 3.21
CA THR A 65 -1.23 -2.87 2.36
C THR A 65 -1.00 -4.11 3.20
N GLY A 66 -1.11 -5.27 2.56
CA GLY A 66 -0.60 -6.51 3.11
C GLY A 66 0.91 -6.56 2.96
N ASN A 67 1.42 -7.60 2.33
CA ASN A 67 2.88 -7.74 2.18
C ASN A 67 3.45 -6.67 1.26
N ILE A 68 4.65 -6.23 1.58
CA ILE A 68 5.38 -5.27 0.77
C ILE A 68 6.84 -5.68 0.71
N GLY A 69 7.39 -5.67 -0.50
CA GLY A 69 8.79 -6.02 -0.72
C GLY A 69 9.74 -4.88 -0.39
N PRO A 70 11.05 -5.17 -0.40
CA PRO A 70 12.04 -4.17 0.02
C PRO A 70 12.12 -2.95 -0.88
N HIS A 71 11.98 -3.11 -2.19
CA HIS A 71 12.11 -1.96 -3.09
C HIS A 71 11.00 -0.93 -2.86
N ALA A 72 9.75 -1.41 -2.80
CA ALA A 72 8.63 -0.51 -2.57
C ALA A 72 8.69 0.11 -1.18
N PHE A 73 9.00 -0.71 -0.17
CA PHE A 73 9.12 -0.22 1.20
C PHE A 73 10.16 0.88 1.30
N GLU A 74 11.34 0.64 0.73
CA GLU A 74 12.43 1.60 0.83
C GLU A 74 12.11 2.89 0.10
N LEU A 75 11.42 2.81 -1.03
CA LEU A 75 11.01 4.01 -1.74
C LEU A 75 10.07 4.85 -0.88
N VAL A 76 9.07 4.22 -0.27
CA VAL A 76 8.14 4.94 0.61
C VAL A 76 8.90 5.61 1.75
N LYS A 77 9.82 4.90 2.37
CA LYS A 77 10.60 5.45 3.47
C LYS A 77 11.52 6.57 3.01
N SER A 78 12.12 6.44 1.83
CA SER A 78 13.01 7.48 1.29
C SER A 78 12.25 8.77 1.03
N LEU A 79 10.95 8.68 0.80
CA LEU A 79 10.10 9.85 0.60
C LEU A 79 9.46 10.34 1.90
N ASN A 80 9.93 9.83 3.03
CA ASN A 80 9.46 10.21 4.36
C ASN A 80 7.98 9.92 4.58
N ARG A 81 7.53 8.78 4.07
CA ARG A 81 6.17 8.32 4.27
C ARG A 81 6.18 7.02 5.05
N GLN A 82 5.00 6.56 5.42
CA GLN A 82 4.86 5.37 6.26
C GLN A 82 4.09 4.27 5.53
N VAL A 83 4.33 3.04 5.96
CA VAL A 83 3.57 1.87 5.50
C VAL A 83 2.91 1.24 6.70
N ALA A 84 1.60 1.03 6.61
CA ALA A 84 0.84 0.34 7.65
C ALA A 84 0.42 -1.03 7.12
N LEU A 85 0.59 -2.03 7.95
CA LEU A 85 0.26 -3.40 7.59
C LEU A 85 -1.19 -3.71 7.95
N ALA A 86 -1.95 -4.19 6.95
CA ALA A 86 -3.32 -4.63 7.17
C ALA A 86 -3.52 -5.94 6.43
N ARG A 87 -3.99 -6.96 7.12
CA ARG A 87 -4.19 -8.28 6.55
C ARG A 87 -5.57 -8.80 6.84
N ARG A 88 -6.18 -9.41 5.82
CA ARG A 88 -7.44 -10.14 5.98
C ARG A 88 -8.56 -9.26 6.51
N MET A 89 -8.64 -8.04 5.98
CA MET A 89 -9.70 -7.13 6.37
C MET A 89 -10.10 -6.27 5.20
N PRO A 90 -11.33 -5.76 5.19
CA PRO A 90 -11.74 -4.79 4.17
C PRO A 90 -10.97 -3.48 4.35
N ALA A 91 -10.89 -2.72 3.26
CA ALA A 91 -10.23 -1.41 3.28
C ALA A 91 -10.86 -0.50 4.34
N ALA A 92 -12.18 -0.52 4.46
CA ALA A 92 -12.87 0.30 5.46
C ALA A 92 -12.42 -0.03 6.87
N ALA A 93 -12.26 -1.33 7.17
CA ALA A 93 -11.78 -1.75 8.49
C ALA A 93 -10.35 -1.29 8.73
N ALA A 94 -9.51 -1.33 7.69
CA ALA A 94 -8.13 -0.87 7.81
C ALA A 94 -8.09 0.62 8.14
N LEU A 95 -8.93 1.42 7.47
CA LEU A 95 -9.00 2.85 7.78
C LEU A 95 -9.42 3.10 9.22
N GLU A 96 -10.43 2.36 9.68
CA GLU A 96 -10.90 2.50 11.05
C GLU A 96 -9.81 2.16 12.05
N ARG A 97 -9.10 1.06 11.82
CA ARG A 97 -8.01 0.66 12.70
C ARG A 97 -6.86 1.66 12.67
N LEU A 98 -6.59 2.25 11.52
CA LEU A 98 -5.57 3.29 11.44
C LEU A 98 -5.93 4.49 12.31
N GLN A 99 -7.19 4.92 12.24
CA GLN A 99 -7.68 6.04 13.06
C GLN A 99 -7.58 5.74 14.55
N GLU A 100 -7.70 4.47 14.92
CA GLU A 100 -7.60 4.04 16.32
C GLU A 100 -6.17 3.70 16.72
N ALA A 101 -5.21 3.92 15.84
CA ALA A 101 -3.80 3.59 16.04
C ALA A 101 -3.59 2.09 16.30
N LYS A 102 -4.36 1.26 15.60
CA LYS A 102 -4.32 -0.19 15.80
C LYS A 102 -3.71 -0.96 14.64
N LEU A 103 -3.18 -0.26 13.63
CA LEU A 103 -2.41 -0.91 12.58
C LEU A 103 -0.93 -0.85 12.91
N GLU A 104 -0.21 -1.91 12.55
CA GLU A 104 1.23 -1.92 12.71
C GLU A 104 1.86 -1.01 11.67
N ILE A 105 2.68 -0.06 12.12
CA ILE A 105 3.49 0.77 11.22
C ILE A 105 4.81 0.04 11.02
N LEU A 106 5.11 -0.27 9.77
CA LEU A 106 6.25 -1.12 9.46
C LEU A 106 7.57 -0.37 9.58
N ASN A 107 8.56 -1.03 10.16
CA ASN A 107 9.95 -0.56 10.23
C ASN A 107 10.84 -1.25 9.20
N ALA A 108 10.32 -2.31 8.57
CA ALA A 108 11.06 -3.10 7.60
C ALA A 108 10.05 -3.71 6.64
N PRO A 109 10.49 -4.15 5.45
CA PRO A 109 9.57 -4.82 4.54
C PRO A 109 9.10 -6.14 5.13
N THR A 110 7.91 -6.60 4.73
CA THR A 110 7.35 -7.85 5.25
C THR A 110 7.96 -9.07 4.61
N VAL A 111 8.55 -8.92 3.43
CA VAL A 111 9.27 -9.98 2.76
C VAL A 111 10.70 -9.51 2.53
N LYS A 112 11.64 -10.43 2.57
CA LYS A 112 13.05 -10.07 2.53
C LYS A 112 13.57 -9.83 1.13
N GLN A 113 12.87 -10.34 0.14
CA GLN A 113 13.28 -10.20 -1.26
C GLN A 113 12.09 -9.80 -2.10
N SER A 114 12.37 -9.08 -3.16
CA SER A 114 11.35 -8.79 -4.16
C SER A 114 10.95 -10.09 -4.86
N PHE A 115 9.72 -10.18 -5.32
CA PHE A 115 9.21 -11.42 -5.87
C PHE A 115 9.86 -11.83 -7.17
N HIS A 116 10.41 -10.91 -7.91
CA HIS A 116 11.13 -11.21 -9.13
C HIS A 116 12.60 -11.54 -8.88
N ASP A 117 13.02 -11.52 -7.64
CA ASP A 117 14.38 -11.60 -7.18
C ASP A 117 14.60 -12.98 -6.57
N HIS A 118 14.67 -13.99 -7.36
CA HIS A 118 14.80 -15.29 -6.82
C HIS A 118 16.22 -15.74 -6.80
N ALA A 119 16.39 -16.07 -6.41
CA ALA A 119 17.26 -16.46 -6.42
C ALA A 119 18.12 -17.05 -6.00
N HIS A 120 18.32 -16.92 -6.11
CA HIS A 120 18.98 -17.29 -5.94
C HIS A 120 19.54 -17.46 -5.04
N HIS A 121 19.46 -17.49 -4.86
CA HIS A 121 19.93 -17.62 -4.18
C HIS A 121 20.14 -17.63 -3.32
N SER A 122 19.99 -17.83 -3.13
CA SER A 122 20.18 -17.88 -2.42
C SER A 122 20.77 -17.69 -1.77
N SER A 123 21.06 -17.52 -1.62
CA SER A 123 21.44 -17.50 -1.04
C SER A 123 21.64 -17.37 -0.49
#